data_dea95e4e3eac77e09822b7bb63abdb32
#
_entry.id   dea95e4e3eac77e09822b7bb63abdb32
#
_cell.length_a   1.000
_cell.length_b   1.000
_cell.length_c   1.000
_cell.angle_alpha   90.00
_cell.angle_beta   90.00
_cell.angle_gamma   90.00
#
_symmetry.space_group_name_H-M   'P 1'
#
loop_
_entity.id
_entity.type
_entity.pdbx_description
1 polymer ?
#
loop_
_entity_poly.entity_id
_entity_poly.type
_entity_poly.pdbx_seq_one_letter_code
_entity_poly.pdbx_strand_id
1 'polypeptide(L)'
;MKFFISDTKKLEHKYGKWFWYADSECSLYANHEHFVIYAGYTIGDDTIEQIIQRDPHELEQANGTYWAVIMTEESCKVIVDYFCQTKIFYRRFKNIFTIY
;
A
#
# COMPACT_ATOMS: atom_id res chain seq x y z
N MET A 1 -0.54 -14.01 -0.03
CA MET A 1 -0.25 -12.61 0.27
C MET A 1 -1.54 -11.91 0.64
N LYS A 2 -1.67 -11.48 1.89
CA LYS A 2 -2.90 -10.87 2.38
C LYS A 2 -2.61 -9.58 3.11
N PHE A 3 -3.39 -8.55 2.82
CA PHE A 3 -3.41 -7.33 3.60
C PHE A 3 -4.84 -6.83 3.72
N PHE A 4 -5.07 -5.98 4.71
CA PHE A 4 -6.39 -5.46 5.02
C PHE A 4 -6.24 -4.08 5.63
N ILE A 5 -7.00 -3.10 5.14
CA ILE A 5 -6.98 -1.74 5.65
C ILE A 5 -8.40 -1.25 5.80
N SER A 6 -8.70 -0.65 6.95
CA SER A 6 -10.03 -0.14 7.24
C SER A 6 -9.94 1.10 8.11
N ASP A 7 -10.84 2.04 7.89
CA ASP A 7 -10.96 3.23 8.75
C ASP A 7 -11.92 3.04 9.92
N THR A 8 -12.61 1.90 9.98
CA THR A 8 -13.61 1.66 11.03
C THR A 8 -13.46 0.31 11.73
N LYS A 9 -13.07 -0.73 11.01
CA LYS A 9 -12.93 -2.07 11.59
C LYS A 9 -11.64 -2.13 12.39
N LYS A 10 -11.74 -2.33 13.71
CA LYS A 10 -10.57 -2.42 14.56
C LYS A 10 -9.74 -3.65 14.23
N LEU A 11 -8.48 -3.40 13.91
CA LEU A 11 -7.46 -4.42 13.68
C LEU A 11 -6.35 -4.21 14.71
N GLU A 12 -5.40 -5.14 14.76
CA GLU A 12 -4.33 -5.12 15.74
C GLU A 12 -3.42 -3.89 15.60
N HIS A 13 -3.19 -3.45 14.37
CA HIS A 13 -2.29 -2.34 14.08
C HIS A 13 -3.07 -1.12 13.62
N LYS A 14 -2.54 0.06 13.93
CA LYS A 14 -3.16 1.33 13.58
C LYS A 14 -2.11 2.33 13.10
N TYR A 15 -2.43 3.06 12.03
CA TYR A 15 -1.66 4.21 11.57
C TYR A 15 -2.63 5.35 11.28
N GLY A 16 -2.48 6.50 11.98
CA GLY A 16 -3.44 7.58 11.86
C GLY A 16 -4.85 7.11 12.16
N LYS A 17 -5.77 7.32 11.23
CA LYS A 17 -7.15 6.80 11.34
C LYS A 17 -7.30 5.38 10.81
N TRP A 18 -6.24 4.80 10.25
CA TRP A 18 -6.29 3.53 9.55
C TRP A 18 -5.90 2.38 10.46
N PHE A 19 -6.74 1.35 10.49
CA PHE A 19 -6.39 0.05 11.06
C PHE A 19 -5.89 -0.83 9.93
N TRP A 20 -4.87 -1.62 10.19
CA TRP A 20 -4.28 -2.43 9.13
C TRP A 20 -3.80 -3.78 9.62
N TYR A 21 -3.70 -4.70 8.67
CA TYR A 21 -3.09 -6.01 8.82
C TYR A 21 -2.33 -6.34 7.54
N ALA A 22 -1.16 -6.94 7.69
CA ALA A 22 -0.38 -7.44 6.55
C ALA A 22 0.32 -8.72 6.99
N ASP A 23 0.31 -9.74 6.12
CA ASP A 23 1.00 -10.98 6.43
C ASP A 23 2.51 -10.87 6.15
N SER A 24 3.26 -11.96 6.40
CA SER A 24 4.71 -11.98 6.27
C SER A 24 5.21 -11.83 4.84
N GLU A 25 4.36 -12.01 3.84
CA GLU A 25 4.73 -11.82 2.44
C GLU A 25 4.68 -10.37 2.00
N CYS A 26 4.03 -9.51 2.78
CA CYS A 26 4.00 -8.09 2.54
C CYS A 26 5.22 -7.42 3.14
N SER A 27 5.71 -6.38 2.49
CA SER A 27 6.79 -5.54 2.99
C SER A 27 6.22 -4.24 3.52
N LEU A 28 6.88 -3.67 4.51
CA LEU A 28 6.44 -2.45 5.18
C LEU A 28 7.54 -1.41 5.12
N TYR A 29 7.15 -0.15 4.93
CA TYR A 29 8.03 1.00 5.03
C TYR A 29 7.30 2.14 5.72
N ALA A 30 7.98 2.81 6.64
CA ALA A 30 7.37 3.94 7.34
C ALA A 30 8.39 5.07 7.50
N ASN A 31 7.91 6.29 7.35
CA ASN A 31 8.64 7.48 7.72
C ASN A 31 7.67 8.44 8.43
N HIS A 32 8.08 9.68 8.68
CA HIS A 32 7.24 10.63 9.39
C HIS A 32 6.05 11.15 8.57
N GLU A 33 6.01 10.89 7.26
CA GLU A 33 4.93 11.35 6.37
C GLU A 33 4.04 10.22 5.88
N HIS A 34 4.61 9.02 5.67
CA HIS A 34 3.93 7.93 5.00
C HIS A 34 4.13 6.60 5.73
N PHE A 35 3.13 5.76 5.61
CA PHE A 35 3.24 4.34 5.91
C PHE A 35 2.85 3.57 4.65
N VAL A 36 3.71 2.66 4.19
CA VAL A 36 3.52 1.94 2.93
C VAL A 36 3.52 0.45 3.18
N ILE A 37 2.48 -0.22 2.69
CA ILE A 37 2.42 -1.68 2.61
C ILE A 37 2.57 -2.02 1.14
N TYR A 38 3.53 -2.86 0.80
CA TYR A 38 3.82 -3.14 -0.61
C TYR A 38 4.32 -4.56 -0.80
N ALA A 39 4.30 -5.01 -2.05
CA ALA A 39 4.93 -6.26 -2.47
C ALA A 39 5.21 -6.20 -3.96
N GLY A 40 6.13 -7.07 -4.41
CA GLY A 40 6.49 -7.18 -5.81
C GLY A 40 7.86 -6.61 -6.11
N TYR A 41 8.09 -6.29 -7.38
CA TYR A 41 9.38 -5.80 -7.84
C TYR A 41 9.19 -4.82 -9.00
N THR A 42 10.18 -3.96 -9.19
CA THR A 42 10.23 -3.03 -10.32
C THR A 42 11.35 -3.43 -11.28
N ILE A 43 11.16 -3.11 -12.54
CA ILE A 43 12.15 -3.32 -13.60
C ILE A 43 12.79 -1.97 -13.92
N GLY A 44 14.12 -1.91 -13.88
CA GLY A 44 14.86 -0.67 -14.10
C GLY A 44 16.06 -0.58 -13.18
N ASP A 45 16.62 0.62 -13.09
CA ASP A 45 17.83 0.85 -12.30
C ASP A 45 17.55 0.90 -10.80
N ASP A 46 16.34 1.30 -10.41
CA ASP A 46 15.95 1.41 -9.01
C ASP A 46 15.10 0.22 -8.57
N THR A 47 15.38 -0.30 -7.38
CA THR A 47 14.51 -1.30 -6.76
C THR A 47 13.23 -0.63 -6.24
N ILE A 48 12.19 -1.44 -6.00
CA ILE A 48 10.95 -0.93 -5.44
C ILE A 48 11.21 -0.24 -4.09
N GLU A 49 12.11 -0.78 -3.27
CA GLU A 49 12.48 -0.20 -1.99
C GLU A 49 13.13 1.17 -2.15
N GLN A 50 14.02 1.31 -3.13
CA GLN A 50 14.68 2.60 -3.40
C GLN A 50 13.68 3.66 -3.82
N ILE A 51 12.72 3.30 -4.67
CA ILE A 51 11.68 4.21 -5.12
C ILE A 51 10.81 4.66 -3.94
N ILE A 52 10.37 3.71 -3.11
CA ILE A 52 9.51 4.00 -1.96
C ILE A 52 10.23 4.90 -0.95
N GLN A 53 11.52 4.66 -0.70
CA GLN A 53 12.29 5.47 0.23
C GLN A 53 12.51 6.89 -0.25
N ARG A 54 12.60 7.08 -1.56
CA ARG A 54 12.73 8.41 -2.16
C ARG A 54 11.40 9.13 -2.20
N ASP A 55 10.40 8.52 -2.83
CA ASP A 55 9.04 9.03 -2.92
C ASP A 55 8.11 7.89 -3.38
N PRO A 56 7.24 7.35 -2.49
CA PRO A 56 6.36 6.24 -2.87
C PRO A 56 5.47 6.53 -4.08
N HIS A 57 5.10 7.79 -4.30
CA HIS A 57 4.24 8.17 -5.42
C HIS A 57 4.91 7.98 -6.78
N GLU A 58 6.24 7.90 -6.83
CA GLU A 58 6.96 7.61 -8.07
C GLU A 58 6.67 6.21 -8.61
N LEU A 59 6.12 5.32 -7.80
CA LEU A 59 5.69 4.00 -8.28
C LEU A 59 4.65 4.08 -9.38
N GLU A 60 3.87 5.15 -9.46
CA GLU A 60 2.89 5.32 -10.54
C GLU A 60 3.51 5.28 -11.92
N GLN A 61 4.79 5.62 -12.03
CA GLN A 61 5.50 5.69 -13.31
C GLN A 61 6.50 4.55 -13.49
N ALA A 62 6.61 3.65 -12.51
CA ALA A 62 7.56 2.56 -12.56
C ALA A 62 7.00 1.37 -13.35
N ASN A 63 7.91 0.60 -13.94
CA ASN A 63 7.57 -0.66 -14.60
C ASN A 63 7.87 -1.82 -13.67
N GLY A 64 7.07 -2.88 -13.74
CA GLY A 64 7.28 -4.07 -12.95
C GLY A 64 5.98 -4.78 -12.65
N THR A 65 6.03 -5.66 -11.65
CA THR A 65 4.87 -6.34 -11.09
C THR A 65 4.86 -6.05 -9.61
N TYR A 66 3.94 -5.17 -9.17
CA TYR A 66 3.92 -4.69 -7.79
C TYR A 66 2.57 -4.11 -7.44
N TRP A 67 2.37 -3.95 -6.15
CA TRP A 67 1.30 -3.14 -5.61
C TRP A 67 1.82 -2.42 -4.36
N ALA A 68 1.23 -1.29 -4.05
CA ALA A 68 1.55 -0.52 -2.86
C ALA A 68 0.31 0.20 -2.36
N VAL A 69 0.19 0.27 -1.05
CA VAL A 69 -0.82 1.10 -0.39
C VAL A 69 -0.07 2.14 0.42
N ILE A 70 -0.25 3.40 0.06
CA ILE A 70 0.42 4.53 0.69
C ILE A 70 -0.59 5.21 1.61
N MET A 71 -0.30 5.18 2.90
CA MET A 71 -1.16 5.80 3.92
C MET A 71 -0.50 7.05 4.47
N THR A 72 -1.27 8.11 4.59
CA THR A 72 -0.98 9.25 5.45
C THR A 72 -2.00 9.22 6.59
N GLU A 73 -1.91 10.14 7.56
CA GLU A 73 -2.88 10.19 8.65
C GLU A 73 -4.32 10.33 8.14
N GLU A 74 -4.52 10.99 7.00
CA GLU A 74 -5.85 11.33 6.49
C GLU A 74 -6.21 10.62 5.20
N SER A 75 -5.25 10.04 4.47
CA SER A 75 -5.50 9.49 3.15
C SER A 75 -4.91 8.11 2.97
N CYS A 76 -5.45 7.39 2.00
CA CYS A 76 -4.98 6.08 1.60
C CYS A 76 -5.02 6.00 0.08
N LYS A 77 -3.89 5.70 -0.54
CA LYS A 77 -3.78 5.61 -1.99
C LYS A 77 -3.26 4.23 -2.38
N VAL A 78 -3.92 3.61 -3.35
CA VAL A 78 -3.53 2.30 -3.88
C VAL A 78 -2.86 2.49 -5.23
N ILE A 79 -1.68 1.91 -5.40
CA ILE A 79 -0.95 1.91 -6.66
C ILE A 79 -0.73 0.46 -7.07
N VAL A 80 -1.08 0.13 -8.31
CA VAL A 80 -0.82 -1.18 -8.90
C VAL A 80 0.00 -1.01 -10.16
N ASP A 81 0.70 -2.08 -10.57
CA ASP A 81 1.52 -2.05 -11.75
C ASP A 81 0.73 -1.70 -13.00
N TYR A 82 1.42 -1.13 -14.00
CA TYR A 82 0.81 -0.62 -15.22
C TYR A 82 -0.03 -1.65 -15.95
N PHE A 83 0.39 -2.91 -15.96
CA PHE A 83 -0.33 -3.97 -16.65
C PHE A 83 -1.42 -4.63 -15.81
N CYS A 84 -1.66 -4.14 -14.60
CA CYS A 84 -2.69 -4.63 -13.71
C CYS A 84 -2.61 -6.14 -13.46
N GLN A 85 -1.39 -6.66 -13.35
CA GLN A 85 -1.19 -8.08 -13.02
C GLN A 85 -1.51 -8.37 -11.56
N THR A 86 -1.43 -7.34 -10.73
CA THR A 86 -1.81 -7.44 -9.31
C THR A 86 -3.26 -7.02 -9.15
N LYS A 87 -4.02 -7.84 -8.43
CA LYS A 87 -5.43 -7.56 -8.17
C LYS A 87 -5.61 -7.13 -6.73
N ILE A 88 -6.22 -5.96 -6.56
CA ILE A 88 -6.55 -5.42 -5.25
C ILE A 88 -8.04 -5.11 -5.25
N PHE A 89 -8.74 -5.56 -4.21
CA PHE A 89 -10.15 -5.29 -4.05
C PHE A 89 -10.34 -4.25 -2.96
N TYR A 90 -11.26 -3.30 -3.18
CA TYR A 90 -11.65 -2.38 -2.15
C TYR A 90 -13.16 -2.36 -2.01
N ARG A 91 -13.61 -2.02 -0.81
CA ARG A 91 -15.03 -1.94 -0.50
C ARG A 91 -15.29 -0.70 0.33
N ARG A 92 -16.31 0.04 -0.06
CA ARG A 92 -16.80 1.18 0.69
C ARG A 92 -18.29 1.03 0.94
N PHE A 93 -18.68 1.08 2.21
CA PHE A 93 -20.06 0.95 2.62
C PHE A 93 -20.30 1.81 3.86
N LYS A 94 -21.25 2.75 3.80
CA LYS A 94 -21.62 3.63 4.91
C LYS A 94 -20.40 4.27 5.60
N ASN A 95 -19.50 4.85 4.84
CA ASN A 95 -18.26 5.47 5.33
C ASN A 95 -17.23 4.47 5.85
N ILE A 96 -17.43 3.18 5.67
CA ILE A 96 -16.43 2.15 5.95
C ILE A 96 -15.61 1.95 4.67
N PHE A 97 -14.29 2.06 4.80
CA PHE A 97 -13.37 1.86 3.68
C PHE A 97 -12.46 0.68 4.01
N THR A 98 -12.44 -0.31 3.12
CA THR A 98 -11.65 -1.54 3.30
C THR A 98 -10.95 -1.89 1.99
N ILE A 99 -9.66 -2.22 2.08
CA ILE A 99 -8.84 -2.69 0.95
C ILE A 99 -8.30 -4.07 1.31
N TYR A 100 -8.41 -5.00 0.36
CA TYR A 100 -7.90 -6.36 0.55
C TYR A 100 -7.53 -7.03 -0.78
#